data_0860c7ea0f4c34f27bec67e7b4e84a65
#
_entry.id   0860c7ea0f4c34f27bec67e7b4e84a65
#
_cell.length_a   1.000
_cell.length_b   1.000
_cell.length_c   1.000
_cell.angle_alpha   90.00
_cell.angle_beta   90.00
_cell.angle_gamma   90.00
#
_symmetry.space_group_name_H-M   'P 1'
#
loop_
_entity.id
_entity.type
_entity.pdbx_description
1 polymer ?
#
loop_
_entity_poly.entity_id
_entity_poly.type
_entity_poly.pdbx_seq_one_letter_code
_entity_poly.pdbx_strand_id
1 'polypeptide(L)'
;MIRINHIQHQFGDHRVIDDFNLNIEKGKIVTFLGKSGCGKSTMLNIIGGFLTPSSGTVKIEDQLKQNPSPDCLMIFQHHNLLPWKNINDNIRLGLNREMSDGEINNYLKYVDLDHKGKTFPEQLSGGMKQRVALCRAQVHQPKVILMDEPLGALDAFTRYKLQDQLVQLQKQSTATIILVTHDIDEAIYLSDHIILLGDGCNIISQYSIEQSHSRNRNDSYLLTLRNNIMEKFALNHHQAEPEYYI
;
A
#
# COMPACT_ATOMS: atom_id res chain seq x y z
N MET A 1 -6.10 10.54 10.93
CA MET A 1 -4.76 10.44 11.52
C MET A 1 -4.55 9.02 12.01
N ILE A 2 -3.41 8.39 11.70
CA ILE A 2 -3.04 7.07 12.21
C ILE A 2 -1.86 7.26 13.16
N ARG A 3 -1.96 6.70 14.37
CA ARG A 3 -0.88 6.72 15.36
C ARG A 3 -0.42 5.30 15.63
N ILE A 4 0.87 5.07 15.47
CA ILE A 4 1.54 3.79 15.72
C ILE A 4 2.51 4.04 16.87
N ASN A 5 2.28 3.39 18.00
CA ASN A 5 3.03 3.64 19.22
C ASN A 5 3.67 2.35 19.75
N HIS A 6 4.99 2.35 19.83
CA HIS A 6 5.81 1.30 20.44
C HIS A 6 5.48 -0.12 19.95
N ILE A 7 5.21 -0.27 18.64
CA ILE A 7 4.91 -1.58 18.07
C ILE A 7 6.15 -2.45 18.09
N GLN A 8 6.01 -3.61 18.72
CA GLN A 8 6.96 -4.71 18.66
C GLN A 8 6.23 -5.95 18.17
N HIS A 9 6.88 -6.78 17.37
CA HIS A 9 6.32 -8.05 16.95
C HIS A 9 7.40 -9.09 16.68
N GLN A 10 7.12 -10.34 17.11
CA GLN A 10 7.98 -11.49 16.87
C GLN A 10 7.16 -12.71 16.46
N PHE A 11 7.74 -13.56 15.65
CA PHE A 11 7.23 -14.90 15.33
C PHE A 11 8.14 -15.93 15.99
N GLY A 12 7.64 -16.60 17.04
CA GLY A 12 8.49 -17.43 17.90
C GLY A 12 9.62 -16.60 18.49
N ASP A 13 10.86 -17.01 18.26
CA ASP A 13 12.06 -16.30 18.74
C ASP A 13 12.57 -15.23 17.76
N HIS A 14 11.99 -15.15 16.57
CA HIS A 14 12.43 -14.19 15.53
C HIS A 14 11.69 -12.86 15.68
N ARG A 15 12.43 -11.81 16.09
CA ARG A 15 11.91 -10.44 16.17
C ARG A 15 11.89 -9.80 14.78
N VAL A 16 10.71 -9.36 14.34
CA VAL A 16 10.47 -8.76 13.01
C VAL A 16 10.28 -7.26 13.10
N ILE A 17 9.75 -6.76 14.22
CA ILE A 17 9.56 -5.32 14.46
C ILE A 17 10.05 -5.02 15.86
N ASP A 18 10.92 -4.00 15.97
CA ASP A 18 11.54 -3.58 17.22
C ASP A 18 11.27 -2.09 17.48
N ASP A 19 10.28 -1.80 18.32
CA ASP A 19 9.87 -0.46 18.77
C ASP A 19 9.58 0.56 17.65
N PHE A 20 8.59 0.24 16.80
CA PHE A 20 8.19 1.14 15.71
C PHE A 20 7.22 2.22 16.18
N ASN A 21 7.55 3.47 15.89
CA ASN A 21 6.76 4.65 16.24
C ASN A 21 6.56 5.54 15.01
N LEU A 22 5.31 5.88 14.66
CA LEU A 22 5.00 6.75 13.52
C LEU A 22 3.63 7.40 13.65
N ASN A 23 3.54 8.67 13.27
CA ASN A 23 2.26 9.37 13.08
C ASN A 23 2.05 9.65 11.59
N ILE A 24 0.88 9.27 11.08
CA ILE A 24 0.49 9.46 9.67
C ILE A 24 -0.69 10.42 9.63
N GLU A 25 -0.56 11.49 8.87
CA GLU A 25 -1.61 12.47 8.66
C GLU A 25 -2.74 11.89 7.79
N LYS A 26 -3.95 12.38 8.04
CA LYS A 26 -5.12 11.99 7.25
C LYS A 26 -5.01 12.48 5.81
N GLY A 27 -5.45 11.64 4.87
CA GLY A 27 -5.50 11.99 3.45
C GLY A 27 -4.14 12.03 2.75
N LYS A 28 -3.09 11.50 3.37
CA LYS A 28 -1.75 11.40 2.77
C LYS A 28 -1.48 10.03 2.18
N ILE A 29 -0.62 9.98 1.18
CA ILE A 29 -0.01 8.74 0.69
C ILE A 29 1.34 8.60 1.37
N VAL A 30 1.49 7.56 2.19
CA VAL A 30 2.73 7.24 2.90
C VAL A 30 3.28 5.91 2.41
N THR A 31 4.53 5.89 1.99
CA THR A 31 5.17 4.65 1.54
C THR A 31 6.18 4.15 2.57
N PHE A 32 6.04 2.88 2.94
CA PHE A 32 7.08 2.11 3.62
C PHE A 32 7.98 1.49 2.57
N LEU A 33 9.16 2.06 2.41
CA LEU A 33 10.17 1.65 1.44
C LEU A 33 11.26 0.85 2.17
N GLY A 34 11.65 -0.31 1.65
CA GLY A 34 12.68 -1.14 2.28
C GLY A 34 12.85 -2.47 1.57
N LYS A 35 13.89 -3.24 1.97
CA LYS A 35 14.16 -4.57 1.42
C LYS A 35 13.05 -5.57 1.72
N SER A 36 13.00 -6.64 0.92
CA SER A 36 12.17 -7.80 1.26
C SER A 36 12.62 -8.39 2.60
N GLY A 37 11.63 -8.77 3.43
CA GLY A 37 11.90 -9.38 4.73
C GLY A 37 12.12 -8.41 5.90
N CYS A 38 12.26 -7.09 5.69
CA CYS A 38 12.51 -6.15 6.80
C CYS A 38 11.28 -5.86 7.70
N GLY A 39 10.12 -6.49 7.47
CA GLY A 39 8.94 -6.36 8.33
C GLY A 39 7.80 -5.51 7.80
N LYS A 40 7.89 -4.94 6.58
CA LYS A 40 6.86 -4.03 5.99
C LYS A 40 5.46 -4.63 5.94
N SER A 41 5.32 -5.82 5.36
CA SER A 41 4.04 -6.52 5.23
C SER A 41 3.48 -6.90 6.61
N THR A 42 4.34 -7.25 7.56
CA THR A 42 3.97 -7.50 8.96
C THR A 42 3.40 -6.23 9.60
N MET A 43 4.07 -5.09 9.43
CA MET A 43 3.58 -3.79 9.92
C MET A 43 2.24 -3.43 9.27
N LEU A 44 2.10 -3.64 7.97
CA LEU A 44 0.86 -3.35 7.25
C LEU A 44 -0.31 -4.20 7.79
N ASN A 45 -0.08 -5.50 8.07
CA ASN A 45 -1.07 -6.39 8.67
C ASN A 45 -1.45 -5.96 10.10
N ILE A 46 -0.50 -5.46 10.89
CA ILE A 46 -0.77 -4.91 12.22
C ILE A 46 -1.64 -3.65 12.12
N ILE A 47 -1.31 -2.71 11.21
CA ILE A 47 -2.10 -1.51 10.98
C ILE A 47 -3.52 -1.86 10.51
N GLY A 48 -3.67 -2.90 9.69
CA GLY A 48 -4.96 -3.40 9.23
C GLY A 48 -5.79 -4.12 10.29
N GLY A 49 -5.17 -4.51 11.41
CA GLY A 49 -5.81 -5.33 12.45
C GLY A 49 -5.93 -6.81 12.07
N PHE A 50 -5.19 -7.26 11.05
CA PHE A 50 -5.11 -8.67 10.66
C PHE A 50 -4.12 -9.45 11.52
N LEU A 51 -3.20 -8.74 12.18
CA LEU A 51 -2.19 -9.30 13.07
C LEU A 51 -2.14 -8.47 14.35
N THR A 52 -2.20 -9.16 15.50
CA THR A 52 -2.03 -8.51 16.80
C THR A 52 -0.53 -8.35 17.09
N PRO A 53 -0.04 -7.14 17.39
CA PRO A 53 1.37 -6.95 17.76
C PRO A 53 1.67 -7.63 19.10
N SER A 54 2.95 -7.96 19.35
CA SER A 54 3.40 -8.49 20.65
C SER A 54 3.30 -7.44 21.75
N SER A 55 3.54 -6.16 21.41
CA SER A 55 3.32 -5.00 22.28
C SER A 55 3.05 -3.75 21.45
N GLY A 56 2.62 -2.67 22.11
CA GLY A 56 2.30 -1.40 21.47
C GLY A 56 0.85 -1.31 20.99
N THR A 57 0.52 -0.22 20.31
CA THR A 57 -0.85 0.06 19.86
C THR A 57 -0.89 0.78 18.54
N VAL A 58 -1.91 0.48 17.73
CA VAL A 58 -2.28 1.26 16.55
C VAL A 58 -3.63 1.92 16.80
N LYS A 59 -3.75 3.23 16.50
CA LYS A 59 -5.01 3.96 16.56
C LYS A 59 -5.29 4.61 15.20
N ILE A 60 -6.52 4.47 14.72
CA ILE A 60 -7.03 5.16 13.53
C ILE A 60 -8.14 6.11 13.99
N GLU A 61 -8.00 7.41 13.73
CA GLU A 61 -8.92 8.45 14.22
C GLU A 61 -9.22 8.31 15.72
N ASP A 62 -8.14 8.12 16.53
CA ASP A 62 -8.17 7.92 17.99
C ASP A 62 -8.83 6.62 18.49
N GLN A 63 -9.39 5.80 17.61
CA GLN A 63 -9.92 4.48 17.95
C GLN A 63 -8.83 3.41 17.86
N LEU A 64 -8.75 2.57 18.89
CA LEU A 64 -7.80 1.45 18.94
C LEU A 64 -8.14 0.43 17.84
N LYS A 65 -7.13 0.06 17.04
CA LYS A 65 -7.25 -0.89 15.96
C LYS A 65 -6.81 -2.28 16.44
N GLN A 66 -7.75 -3.18 16.65
CA GLN A 66 -7.49 -4.55 17.10
C GLN A 66 -7.95 -5.62 16.10
N ASN A 67 -8.93 -5.28 15.27
CA ASN A 67 -9.53 -6.20 14.31
C ASN A 67 -9.71 -5.53 12.95
N PRO A 68 -9.79 -6.30 11.84
CA PRO A 68 -10.19 -5.75 10.55
C PRO A 68 -11.53 -5.02 10.63
N SER A 69 -11.68 -3.94 9.86
CA SER A 69 -12.91 -3.16 9.81
C SER A 69 -13.15 -2.60 8.41
N PRO A 70 -14.40 -2.29 8.03
CA PRO A 70 -14.71 -1.70 6.72
C PRO A 70 -14.01 -0.36 6.46
N ASP A 71 -13.66 0.38 7.53
CA ASP A 71 -12.92 1.65 7.42
C ASP A 71 -11.47 1.49 6.96
N CYS A 72 -10.94 0.27 6.94
CA CYS A 72 -9.54 -0.02 6.58
C CYS A 72 -9.51 -1.17 5.57
N LEU A 73 -9.35 -0.84 4.30
CA LEU A 73 -9.30 -1.82 3.22
C LEU A 73 -7.86 -2.22 2.92
N MET A 74 -7.60 -3.53 2.84
CA MET A 74 -6.31 -4.09 2.44
C MET A 74 -6.36 -4.56 0.99
N ILE A 75 -5.42 -4.08 0.18
CA ILE A 75 -5.13 -4.58 -1.17
C ILE A 75 -3.83 -5.38 -1.07
N PHE A 76 -3.96 -6.68 -1.18
CA PHE A 76 -2.84 -7.61 -1.10
C PHE A 76 -2.12 -7.72 -2.45
N GLN A 77 -0.89 -8.20 -2.43
CA GLN A 77 -0.11 -8.54 -3.63
C GLN A 77 -0.86 -9.53 -4.53
N HIS A 78 -1.51 -10.54 -3.93
CA HIS A 78 -2.49 -11.40 -4.61
C HIS A 78 -3.87 -10.76 -4.45
N HIS A 79 -4.48 -10.33 -5.51
CA HIS A 79 -5.67 -9.45 -5.60
C HIS A 79 -6.91 -9.89 -4.78
N ASN A 80 -6.89 -11.09 -4.18
CA ASN A 80 -7.94 -11.69 -3.33
C ASN A 80 -9.35 -11.54 -3.92
N LEU A 81 -9.47 -11.75 -5.23
CA LEU A 81 -10.75 -11.88 -5.90
C LEU A 81 -11.28 -13.30 -5.73
N LEU A 82 -12.56 -13.43 -5.39
CA LEU A 82 -13.22 -14.72 -5.26
C LEU A 82 -13.40 -15.32 -6.67
N PRO A 83 -12.75 -16.46 -7.00
CA PRO A 83 -12.74 -16.98 -8.38
C PRO A 83 -14.11 -17.44 -8.85
N TRP A 84 -15.01 -17.82 -7.94
CA TRP A 84 -16.39 -18.25 -8.25
C TRP A 84 -17.41 -17.11 -8.32
N LYS A 85 -16.99 -15.85 -8.15
CA LYS A 85 -17.82 -14.66 -8.31
C LYS A 85 -17.36 -13.86 -9.52
N ASN A 86 -18.31 -13.31 -10.29
CA ASN A 86 -17.98 -12.34 -11.33
C ASN A 86 -17.43 -11.04 -10.74
N ILE A 87 -16.97 -10.11 -11.57
CA ILE A 87 -16.32 -8.87 -11.11
C ILE A 87 -17.31 -7.97 -10.37
N ASN A 88 -18.55 -7.82 -10.83
CA ASN A 88 -19.56 -7.04 -10.12
C ASN A 88 -19.78 -7.56 -8.69
N ASP A 89 -19.92 -8.88 -8.55
CA ASP A 89 -20.13 -9.51 -7.24
C ASP A 89 -18.88 -9.45 -6.34
N ASN A 90 -17.68 -9.49 -6.93
CA ASN A 90 -16.44 -9.25 -6.21
C ASN A 90 -16.36 -7.82 -5.66
N ILE A 91 -16.82 -6.83 -6.43
CA ILE A 91 -16.84 -5.41 -6.00
C ILE A 91 -17.88 -5.18 -4.91
N ARG A 92 -19.06 -5.82 -5.01
CA ARG A 92 -20.12 -5.71 -3.99
C ARG A 92 -19.77 -6.34 -2.66
N LEU A 93 -18.82 -7.25 -2.64
CA LEU A 93 -18.51 -8.05 -1.45
C LEU A 93 -18.14 -7.15 -0.26
N GLY A 94 -18.93 -7.23 0.80
CA GLY A 94 -18.73 -6.44 2.02
C GLY A 94 -19.35 -5.03 2.01
N LEU A 95 -20.10 -4.66 0.96
CA LEU A 95 -20.87 -3.43 0.97
C LEU A 95 -22.09 -3.55 1.89
N ASN A 96 -22.37 -2.49 2.65
CA ASN A 96 -23.55 -2.39 3.50
C ASN A 96 -24.79 -1.82 2.77
N ARG A 97 -24.68 -1.64 1.44
CA ARG A 97 -25.76 -1.14 0.57
C ARG A 97 -25.86 -1.96 -0.70
N GLU A 98 -27.04 -2.03 -1.26
CA GLU A 98 -27.21 -2.58 -2.60
C GLU A 98 -26.66 -1.63 -3.66
N MET A 99 -26.03 -2.20 -4.68
CA MET A 99 -25.57 -1.51 -5.87
C MET A 99 -25.98 -2.28 -7.11
N SER A 100 -26.59 -1.59 -8.06
CA SER A 100 -26.91 -2.16 -9.38
C SER A 100 -25.67 -2.41 -10.21
N ASP A 101 -25.76 -3.27 -11.23
CA ASP A 101 -24.69 -3.49 -12.21
C ASP A 101 -24.32 -2.19 -12.95
N GLY A 102 -25.30 -1.33 -13.20
CA GLY A 102 -25.09 -0.03 -13.84
C GLY A 102 -24.24 0.91 -13.01
N GLU A 103 -24.48 0.99 -11.71
CA GLU A 103 -23.67 1.80 -10.78
C GLU A 103 -22.25 1.30 -10.72
N ILE A 104 -22.03 -0.03 -10.58
CA ILE A 104 -20.69 -0.61 -10.56
C ILE A 104 -19.98 -0.37 -11.87
N ASN A 105 -20.68 -0.48 -13.01
CA ASN A 105 -20.10 -0.23 -14.32
C ASN A 105 -19.57 1.21 -14.46
N ASN A 106 -20.17 2.19 -13.79
CA ASN A 106 -19.64 3.56 -13.76
C ASN A 106 -18.26 3.61 -13.07
N TYR A 107 -18.06 2.87 -11.99
CA TYR A 107 -16.75 2.75 -11.34
C TYR A 107 -15.75 1.97 -12.19
N LEU A 108 -16.19 0.90 -12.86
CA LEU A 108 -15.35 0.12 -13.76
C LEU A 108 -14.83 0.96 -14.95
N LYS A 109 -15.58 1.95 -15.42
CA LYS A 109 -15.12 2.90 -16.46
C LYS A 109 -13.88 3.69 -16.05
N TYR A 110 -13.78 4.12 -14.79
CA TYR A 110 -12.60 4.87 -14.30
C TYR A 110 -11.30 4.04 -14.35
N VAL A 111 -11.44 2.72 -14.37
CA VAL A 111 -10.32 1.78 -14.44
C VAL A 111 -10.26 1.04 -15.79
N ASP A 112 -10.96 1.51 -16.83
CA ASP A 112 -11.07 0.92 -18.18
C ASP A 112 -11.47 -0.56 -18.18
N LEU A 113 -12.47 -0.91 -17.40
CA LEU A 113 -13.02 -2.26 -17.28
C LEU A 113 -14.56 -2.29 -17.42
N ASP A 114 -15.17 -1.27 -18.04
CA ASP A 114 -16.63 -1.09 -18.16
C ASP A 114 -17.36 -2.27 -18.80
N HIS A 115 -16.69 -3.10 -19.61
CA HIS A 115 -17.29 -4.29 -20.23
C HIS A 115 -16.98 -5.60 -19.47
N LYS A 116 -16.31 -5.53 -18.31
CA LYS A 116 -15.79 -6.70 -17.59
C LYS A 116 -16.59 -7.07 -16.33
N GLY A 117 -17.67 -6.37 -16.02
CA GLY A 117 -18.44 -6.61 -14.79
C GLY A 117 -18.97 -8.04 -14.63
N LYS A 118 -19.36 -8.70 -15.73
CA LYS A 118 -19.87 -10.09 -15.75
C LYS A 118 -18.80 -11.16 -15.99
N THR A 119 -17.53 -10.78 -16.23
CA THR A 119 -16.42 -11.73 -16.38
C THR A 119 -15.95 -12.26 -15.03
N PHE A 120 -15.25 -13.41 -15.03
CA PHE A 120 -14.68 -14.00 -13.81
C PHE A 120 -13.20 -13.66 -13.68
N PRO A 121 -12.63 -13.70 -12.47
CA PRO A 121 -11.24 -13.35 -12.24
C PRO A 121 -10.22 -14.11 -13.10
N GLU A 122 -10.47 -15.36 -13.41
CA GLU A 122 -9.59 -16.19 -14.27
C GLU A 122 -9.45 -15.64 -15.70
N GLN A 123 -10.45 -14.89 -16.18
CA GLN A 123 -10.49 -14.28 -17.51
C GLN A 123 -9.75 -12.91 -17.56
N LEU A 124 -9.17 -12.46 -16.45
CA LEU A 124 -8.50 -11.19 -16.33
C LEU A 124 -6.98 -11.35 -16.24
N SER A 125 -6.25 -10.45 -16.89
CA SER A 125 -4.81 -10.30 -16.65
C SER A 125 -4.51 -9.80 -15.23
N GLY A 126 -3.26 -9.93 -14.76
CA GLY A 126 -2.83 -9.41 -13.46
C GLY A 126 -3.14 -7.92 -13.28
N GLY A 127 -2.82 -7.09 -14.26
CA GLY A 127 -3.12 -5.66 -14.23
C GLY A 127 -4.62 -5.34 -14.22
N MET A 128 -5.46 -6.16 -14.90
CA MET A 128 -6.91 -6.02 -14.82
C MET A 128 -7.44 -6.36 -13.42
N LYS A 129 -6.93 -7.42 -12.79
CA LYS A 129 -7.28 -7.79 -11.41
C LYS A 129 -6.92 -6.69 -10.42
N GLN A 130 -5.76 -6.05 -10.62
CA GLN A 130 -5.34 -4.91 -9.80
C GLN A 130 -6.29 -3.71 -9.95
N ARG A 131 -6.72 -3.40 -11.18
CA ARG A 131 -7.72 -2.35 -11.42
C ARG A 131 -9.06 -2.65 -10.78
N VAL A 132 -9.48 -3.91 -10.73
CA VAL A 132 -10.67 -4.32 -9.96
C VAL A 132 -10.50 -4.07 -8.46
N ALA A 133 -9.31 -4.34 -7.90
CA ALA A 133 -9.03 -4.06 -6.48
C ALA A 133 -9.09 -2.55 -6.18
N LEU A 134 -8.59 -1.69 -7.08
CA LEU A 134 -8.74 -0.23 -6.97
C LEU A 134 -10.21 0.21 -7.10
N CYS A 135 -10.97 -0.37 -8.04
CA CYS A 135 -12.41 -0.11 -8.17
C CYS A 135 -13.16 -0.47 -6.88
N ARG A 136 -12.82 -1.62 -6.26
CA ARG A 136 -13.37 -2.00 -4.95
C ARG A 136 -13.08 -0.92 -3.90
N ALA A 137 -11.86 -0.41 -3.82
CA ALA A 137 -11.51 0.66 -2.89
C ALA A 137 -12.33 1.94 -3.12
N GLN A 138 -12.58 2.32 -4.38
CA GLN A 138 -13.45 3.46 -4.70
C GLN A 138 -14.90 3.24 -4.25
N VAL A 139 -15.44 2.07 -4.48
CA VAL A 139 -16.83 1.73 -4.15
C VAL A 139 -17.05 1.67 -2.64
N HIS A 140 -16.10 1.12 -1.89
CA HIS A 140 -16.17 0.96 -0.44
C HIS A 140 -15.87 2.24 0.34
N GLN A 141 -15.17 3.19 -0.25
CA GLN A 141 -14.79 4.48 0.36
C GLN A 141 -14.21 4.35 1.78
N PRO A 142 -13.20 3.50 2.00
CA PRO A 142 -12.60 3.32 3.31
C PRO A 142 -11.84 4.58 3.72
N LYS A 143 -11.63 4.78 5.03
CA LYS A 143 -10.80 5.87 5.55
C LYS A 143 -9.31 5.63 5.32
N VAL A 144 -8.92 4.35 5.32
CA VAL A 144 -7.54 3.90 5.14
C VAL A 144 -7.47 2.80 4.08
N ILE A 145 -6.54 2.93 3.16
CA ILE A 145 -6.22 1.90 2.16
C ILE A 145 -4.79 1.44 2.41
N LEU A 146 -4.63 0.16 2.65
CA LEU A 146 -3.33 -0.49 2.83
C LEU A 146 -3.01 -1.28 1.56
N MET A 147 -1.78 -1.14 1.06
CA MET A 147 -1.36 -1.79 -0.19
C MET A 147 -0.01 -2.48 0.00
N ASP A 148 0.03 -3.79 -0.20
CA ASP A 148 1.24 -4.59 -0.09
C ASP A 148 1.76 -4.94 -1.50
N GLU A 149 2.83 -4.28 -1.93
CA GLU A 149 3.47 -4.42 -3.25
C GLU A 149 2.48 -4.45 -4.45
N PRO A 150 1.55 -3.48 -4.54
CA PRO A 150 0.42 -3.57 -5.44
C PRO A 150 0.80 -3.55 -6.92
N LEU A 151 2.00 -3.08 -7.29
CA LEU A 151 2.41 -2.87 -8.67
C LEU A 151 3.61 -3.73 -9.11
N GLY A 152 4.14 -4.57 -8.21
CA GLY A 152 5.39 -5.31 -8.44
C GLY A 152 5.36 -6.30 -9.61
N ALA A 153 4.21 -6.91 -9.92
CA ALA A 153 4.04 -7.92 -10.96
C ALA A 153 3.60 -7.37 -12.33
N LEU A 154 3.66 -6.04 -12.54
CA LEU A 154 3.13 -5.38 -13.72
C LEU A 154 4.23 -4.93 -14.68
N ASP A 155 3.91 -4.95 -15.99
CA ASP A 155 4.75 -4.28 -16.98
C ASP A 155 4.78 -2.76 -16.78
N ALA A 156 5.79 -2.07 -17.33
CA ALA A 156 6.02 -0.67 -17.08
C ALA A 156 4.84 0.25 -17.47
N PHE A 157 4.18 0.00 -18.61
CA PHE A 157 3.07 0.83 -19.06
C PHE A 157 1.84 0.68 -18.17
N THR A 158 1.49 -0.56 -17.83
CA THR A 158 0.38 -0.87 -16.92
C THR A 158 0.65 -0.28 -15.53
N ARG A 159 1.90 -0.37 -15.04
CA ARG A 159 2.33 0.20 -13.76
C ARG A 159 2.11 1.72 -13.73
N TYR A 160 2.60 2.45 -14.74
CA TYR A 160 2.43 3.92 -14.78
C TYR A 160 0.97 4.33 -14.80
N LYS A 161 0.16 3.66 -15.59
CA LYS A 161 -1.28 3.93 -15.64
C LYS A 161 -1.96 3.68 -14.30
N LEU A 162 -1.61 2.61 -13.60
CA LEU A 162 -2.16 2.30 -12.28
C LEU A 162 -1.69 3.28 -11.20
N GLN A 163 -0.45 3.77 -11.27
CA GLN A 163 0.04 4.83 -10.40
C GLN A 163 -0.81 6.11 -10.55
N ASP A 164 -1.11 6.51 -11.79
CA ASP A 164 -1.95 7.67 -12.04
C ASP A 164 -3.38 7.46 -11.53
N GLN A 165 -3.97 6.27 -11.73
CA GLN A 165 -5.29 5.91 -11.20
C GLN A 165 -5.31 5.91 -9.66
N LEU A 166 -4.22 5.48 -9.01
CA LEU A 166 -4.10 5.48 -7.55
C LEU A 166 -4.05 6.90 -6.99
N VAL A 167 -3.31 7.80 -7.62
CA VAL A 167 -3.30 9.23 -7.29
C VAL A 167 -4.69 9.84 -7.44
N GLN A 168 -5.40 9.51 -8.52
CA GLN A 168 -6.77 9.97 -8.75
C GLN A 168 -7.73 9.46 -7.67
N LEU A 169 -7.63 8.18 -7.33
CA LEU A 169 -8.44 7.56 -6.27
C LEU A 169 -8.24 8.31 -4.94
N GLN A 170 -7.01 8.59 -4.55
CA GLN A 170 -6.71 9.31 -3.32
C GLN A 170 -7.30 10.72 -3.32
N LYS A 171 -7.14 11.47 -4.43
CA LYS A 171 -7.72 12.82 -4.57
C LYS A 171 -9.24 12.84 -4.44
N GLN A 172 -9.92 11.81 -4.95
CA GLN A 172 -11.39 11.71 -4.92
C GLN A 172 -11.92 11.21 -3.58
N SER A 173 -11.23 10.25 -2.95
CA SER A 173 -11.71 9.59 -1.74
C SER A 173 -11.23 10.28 -0.44
N THR A 174 -10.20 11.13 -0.50
CA THR A 174 -9.50 11.68 0.67
C THR A 174 -9.02 10.61 1.68
N ALA A 175 -8.95 9.35 1.24
CA ALA A 175 -8.45 8.24 2.05
C ALA A 175 -6.96 8.42 2.36
N THR A 176 -6.53 7.97 3.53
CA THR A 176 -5.11 7.80 3.84
C THR A 176 -4.63 6.50 3.20
N ILE A 177 -3.58 6.57 2.40
CA ILE A 177 -3.01 5.39 1.74
C ILE A 177 -1.66 5.05 2.37
N ILE A 178 -1.49 3.80 2.79
CA ILE A 178 -0.19 3.28 3.20
C ILE A 178 0.22 2.22 2.18
N LEU A 179 1.32 2.50 1.49
CA LEU A 179 1.88 1.66 0.44
C LEU A 179 3.16 0.99 0.94
N VAL A 180 3.29 -0.30 0.73
CA VAL A 180 4.55 -1.04 0.90
C VAL A 180 5.13 -1.34 -0.46
N THR A 181 6.39 -0.99 -0.68
CA THR A 181 7.13 -1.32 -1.89
C THR A 181 8.63 -1.40 -1.63
N HIS A 182 9.36 -2.01 -2.54
CA HIS A 182 10.82 -1.96 -2.62
C HIS A 182 11.30 -1.11 -3.81
N ASP A 183 10.37 -0.58 -4.62
CA ASP A 183 10.65 0.26 -5.78
C ASP A 183 10.72 1.74 -5.38
N ILE A 184 11.91 2.34 -5.51
CA ILE A 184 12.17 3.73 -5.14
C ILE A 184 11.40 4.70 -6.06
N ASP A 185 11.33 4.41 -7.35
CA ASP A 185 10.67 5.28 -8.32
C ASP A 185 9.15 5.29 -8.10
N GLU A 186 8.57 4.15 -7.70
CA GLU A 186 7.18 4.05 -7.27
C GLU A 186 6.93 4.89 -6.01
N ALA A 187 7.76 4.73 -4.98
CA ALA A 187 7.65 5.48 -3.74
C ALA A 187 7.71 6.99 -3.98
N ILE A 188 8.69 7.47 -4.77
CA ILE A 188 8.86 8.89 -5.08
C ILE A 188 7.67 9.45 -5.87
N TYR A 189 7.15 8.68 -6.83
CA TYR A 189 6.05 9.16 -7.67
C TYR A 189 4.74 9.29 -6.90
N LEU A 190 4.44 8.34 -6.02
CA LEU A 190 3.13 8.20 -5.35
C LEU A 190 3.04 8.94 -4.02
N SER A 191 4.14 9.08 -3.27
CA SER A 191 4.04 9.40 -1.84
C SER A 191 4.08 10.89 -1.53
N ASP A 192 3.33 11.31 -0.51
CA ASP A 192 3.58 12.56 0.20
C ASP A 192 4.74 12.39 1.19
N HIS A 193 4.83 11.18 1.81
CA HIS A 193 5.91 10.84 2.75
C HIS A 193 6.46 9.45 2.45
N ILE A 194 7.78 9.33 2.44
CA ILE A 194 8.50 8.06 2.33
C ILE A 194 9.18 7.76 3.65
N ILE A 195 8.91 6.59 4.21
CA ILE A 195 9.56 6.05 5.41
C ILE A 195 10.48 4.94 4.95
N LEU A 196 11.79 5.22 4.96
CA LEU A 196 12.82 4.25 4.60
C LEU A 196 13.08 3.34 5.78
N LEU A 197 12.87 2.04 5.59
CA LEU A 197 12.96 1.01 6.61
C LEU A 197 14.16 0.10 6.39
N GLY A 198 14.86 -0.19 7.49
CA GLY A 198 15.90 -1.20 7.60
C GLY A 198 15.41 -2.47 8.30
N ASP A 199 16.35 -3.32 8.67
CA ASP A 199 16.08 -4.56 9.38
C ASP A 199 15.33 -4.32 10.70
N GLY A 200 14.45 -5.25 11.09
CA GLY A 200 13.60 -5.05 12.27
C GLY A 200 12.58 -3.92 12.15
N CYS A 201 12.27 -3.51 10.92
CA CYS A 201 11.37 -2.39 10.62
C CYS A 201 11.85 -1.03 11.20
N ASN A 202 13.16 -0.87 11.44
CA ASN A 202 13.73 0.37 11.96
C ASN A 202 13.62 1.50 10.93
N ILE A 203 13.22 2.69 11.37
CA ILE A 203 13.17 3.87 10.51
C ILE A 203 14.59 4.42 10.31
N ILE A 204 15.12 4.26 9.08
CA ILE A 204 16.44 4.79 8.69
C ILE A 204 16.36 6.28 8.39
N SER A 205 15.35 6.68 7.62
CA SER A 205 15.12 8.06 7.21
C SER A 205 13.66 8.29 6.85
N GLN A 206 13.25 9.55 6.90
CA GLN A 206 11.93 9.99 6.48
C GLN A 206 12.09 11.13 5.49
N TYR A 207 11.29 11.10 4.41
CA TYR A 207 11.31 12.11 3.37
C TYR A 207 9.90 12.63 3.15
N SER A 208 9.74 13.95 3.15
CA SER A 208 8.50 14.63 2.76
C SER A 208 8.65 15.18 1.35
N ILE A 209 7.67 14.94 0.49
CA ILE A 209 7.67 15.40 -0.90
C ILE A 209 6.60 16.48 -1.03
N GLU A 210 7.02 17.74 -1.06
CA GLU A 210 6.12 18.89 -1.13
C GLU A 210 5.51 19.10 -2.53
N GLN A 211 6.12 18.50 -3.54
CA GLN A 211 5.64 18.59 -4.92
C GLN A 211 4.28 17.90 -5.07
N SER A 212 3.32 18.59 -5.65
CA SER A 212 1.96 18.06 -5.86
C SER A 212 1.95 16.84 -6.80
N HIS A 213 0.97 15.96 -6.62
CA HIS A 213 0.78 14.81 -7.50
C HIS A 213 0.47 15.19 -8.96
N SER A 214 0.69 14.25 -9.84
CA SER A 214 0.90 14.35 -11.29
C SER A 214 2.32 14.84 -11.59
N ARG A 215 3.28 14.29 -10.85
CA ARG A 215 4.71 14.62 -10.91
C ARG A 215 5.32 14.24 -12.25
N ASN A 216 6.25 15.07 -12.73
CA ASN A 216 7.09 14.70 -13.85
C ASN A 216 8.19 13.74 -13.35
N ARG A 217 8.22 12.51 -13.86
CA ARG A 217 9.19 11.48 -13.47
C ARG A 217 10.65 11.88 -13.73
N ASN A 218 10.87 12.83 -14.67
CA ASN A 218 12.20 13.35 -15.02
C ASN A 218 12.52 14.68 -14.30
N ASP A 219 11.75 15.05 -13.28
CA ASP A 219 12.02 16.26 -12.51
C ASP A 219 13.33 16.14 -11.73
N SER A 220 14.16 17.20 -11.80
CA SER A 220 15.50 17.21 -11.21
C SER A 220 15.49 17.03 -9.69
N TYR A 221 14.47 17.57 -9.01
CA TYR A 221 14.28 17.36 -7.56
C TYR A 221 14.01 15.89 -7.23
N LEU A 222 13.13 15.23 -8.00
CA LEU A 222 12.80 13.82 -7.79
C LEU A 222 13.99 12.91 -8.10
N LEU A 223 14.79 13.23 -9.12
CA LEU A 223 16.03 12.51 -9.43
C LEU A 223 17.07 12.67 -8.31
N THR A 224 17.21 13.87 -7.74
CA THR A 224 18.09 14.11 -6.60
C THR A 224 17.62 13.31 -5.37
N LEU A 225 16.32 13.33 -5.08
CA LEU A 225 15.72 12.56 -3.99
C LEU A 225 15.97 11.05 -4.16
N ARG A 226 15.81 10.54 -5.40
CA ARG A 226 16.12 9.15 -5.74
C ARG A 226 17.55 8.77 -5.39
N ASN A 227 18.51 9.59 -5.79
CA ASN A 227 19.92 9.35 -5.49
C ASN A 227 20.19 9.35 -3.97
N ASN A 228 19.64 10.30 -3.23
CA ASN A 228 19.76 10.36 -1.77
C ASN A 228 19.18 9.13 -1.07
N ILE A 229 18.04 8.62 -1.55
CA ILE A 229 17.45 7.39 -1.03
C ILE A 229 18.36 6.20 -1.35
N MET A 230 18.87 6.09 -2.58
CA MET A 230 19.76 5.00 -3.00
C MET A 230 21.06 4.96 -2.18
N GLU A 231 21.68 6.12 -1.91
CA GLU A 231 22.87 6.21 -1.05
C GLU A 231 22.59 5.70 0.35
N LYS A 232 21.45 6.09 0.96
CA LYS A 232 21.06 5.59 2.28
C LYS A 232 20.81 4.07 2.27
N PHE A 233 20.23 3.55 1.19
CA PHE A 233 20.07 2.12 0.99
C PHE A 233 21.43 1.39 0.90
N ALA A 234 22.39 1.93 0.16
CA ALA A 234 23.71 1.34 -0.02
C ALA A 234 24.55 1.38 1.26
N LEU A 235 24.56 2.51 1.99
CA LEU A 235 25.32 2.65 3.22
C LEU A 235 24.91 1.65 4.31
N ASN A 236 23.61 1.33 4.41
CA ASN A 236 23.15 0.28 5.32
C ASN A 236 23.51 -1.14 4.86
N HIS A 237 23.94 -1.33 3.61
CA HIS A 237 24.43 -2.63 3.14
C HIS A 237 25.88 -2.92 3.52
N HIS A 238 26.72 -1.89 3.68
CA HIS A 238 28.13 -2.07 4.04
C HIS A 238 28.36 -2.33 5.53
N GLN A 239 27.34 -2.18 6.38
CA GLN A 239 27.41 -2.49 7.82
C GLN A 239 27.05 -3.95 8.15
N ALA A 240 26.45 -4.69 7.23
CA ALA A 240 26.28 -6.14 7.35
C ALA A 240 27.51 -6.80 6.67
N GLU A 241 28.54 -7.11 7.45
CA GLU A 241 29.68 -7.91 6.97
C GLU A 241 29.16 -9.24 6.42
N PRO A 242 29.69 -9.71 5.28
CA PRO A 242 29.37 -11.05 4.81
C PRO A 242 29.99 -12.06 5.79
N GLU A 243 29.18 -12.86 6.46
CA GLU A 243 29.66 -14.08 7.09
C GLU A 243 30.21 -14.99 5.98
N TYR A 244 31.54 -15.02 5.86
CA TYR A 244 32.21 -16.02 5.05
C TYR A 244 32.07 -17.37 5.74
N TYR A 245 31.20 -18.22 5.23
CA TYR A 245 31.27 -19.66 5.52
C TYR A 245 32.57 -20.19 4.84
N ILE A 246 33.55 -20.54 5.67
CA ILE A 246 34.69 -21.37 5.32
C ILE A 246 34.26 -22.83 5.42
#